data_24b855e880b49b533e071fd700466241
#
_entry.id   24b855e880b49b533e071fd700466241
#
_cell.length_a   1.000
_cell.length_b   1.000
_cell.length_c   1.000
_cell.angle_alpha   90.00
_cell.angle_beta   90.00
_cell.angle_gamma   90.00
#
_symmetry.space_group_name_H-M   'P 1'
#
loop_
_entity.id
_entity.type
_entity.pdbx_description
1 polymer ?
#
loop_
_entity_poly.entity_id
_entity_poly.type
_entity_poly.pdbx_seq_one_letter_code
_entity_poly.pdbx_strand_id
1 'polypeptide(L)'
;MKIIYYYQTFVGLEKLKNKHCATDIVISSIHFGEGKIYLNDNEPTNEKFNTLWKETEMLSMNGIEIACMVGGAGGAFTKLFSDYEMYYGLFKEFLVSKPWIRGVNIDVEEEVSIDDIKKLIKDIRKDFGEDFTISMAPVSSAMEEDIPGMGGFNYKTLFGSAEGKLIDYFNCQCYESFSLETYKKIIDNGYPEDKIVMGMMSGQFTDDSFVKPVHDIKTNYQGACGFFDWEYLDAPPNKADPSEWAELIRKA
;
A
#
# COMPACT_ATOMS: atom_id res chain seq x y z
N MET A 1 14.61 -0.88 -4.96
CA MET A 1 13.39 -1.42 -5.59
C MET A 1 12.54 -2.07 -4.50
N LYS A 2 11.28 -1.66 -4.37
CA LYS A 2 10.33 -2.19 -3.42
C LYS A 2 9.69 -3.49 -3.92
N ILE A 3 9.47 -4.43 -3.02
CA ILE A 3 8.75 -5.69 -3.24
C ILE A 3 7.79 -5.83 -2.07
N ILE A 4 6.51 -5.53 -2.30
CA ILE A 4 5.52 -5.26 -1.26
C ILE A 4 4.45 -6.34 -1.27
N TYR A 5 4.12 -6.87 -0.09
CA TYR A 5 2.88 -7.61 0.10
C TYR A 5 1.86 -6.78 0.84
N TYR A 6 0.64 -6.76 0.34
CA TYR A 6 -0.51 -6.44 1.17
C TYR A 6 -0.89 -7.66 1.99
N TYR A 7 -1.26 -7.44 3.25
CA TYR A 7 -1.55 -8.51 4.18
C TYR A 7 -2.86 -8.24 4.91
N GLN A 8 -3.93 -8.94 4.52
CA GLN A 8 -5.29 -8.74 5.03
C GLN A 8 -5.83 -9.94 5.80
N THR A 9 -5.53 -11.16 5.37
CA THR A 9 -6.13 -12.37 5.93
C THR A 9 -5.42 -12.90 7.18
N PHE A 10 -4.22 -12.42 7.49
CA PHE A 10 -3.46 -12.72 8.71
C PHE A 10 -3.23 -14.21 8.98
N VAL A 11 -2.88 -14.96 7.92
CA VAL A 11 -2.64 -16.41 7.97
C VAL A 11 -1.28 -16.81 8.54
N GLY A 12 -0.42 -15.85 8.89
CA GLY A 12 0.95 -16.05 9.36
C GLY A 12 1.99 -15.66 8.31
N LEU A 13 3.12 -15.12 8.78
CA LEU A 13 4.22 -14.60 7.94
C LEU A 13 5.50 -15.43 8.07
N GLU A 14 5.39 -16.70 8.52
CA GLU A 14 6.56 -17.56 8.76
C GLU A 14 7.40 -17.76 7.51
N LYS A 15 6.79 -17.77 6.32
CA LYS A 15 7.50 -17.96 5.05
C LYS A 15 8.45 -16.80 4.73
N LEU A 16 8.22 -15.63 5.29
CA LEU A 16 9.09 -14.45 5.11
C LEU A 16 10.26 -14.38 6.12
N LYS A 17 10.27 -15.19 7.18
CA LYS A 17 11.27 -15.11 8.25
C LYS A 17 12.71 -15.37 7.79
N ASN A 18 12.91 -16.26 6.84
CA ASN A 18 14.24 -16.74 6.41
C ASN A 18 14.55 -16.48 4.94
N LYS A 19 13.59 -15.97 4.18
CA LYS A 19 13.69 -15.76 2.73
C LYS A 19 13.09 -14.40 2.39
N HIS A 20 13.79 -13.32 2.73
CA HIS A 20 13.17 -12.03 2.50
C HIS A 20 13.74 -11.32 1.27
N CYS A 21 13.18 -11.65 0.14
CA CYS A 21 13.18 -10.75 -1.00
C CYS A 21 12.12 -9.64 -0.86
N ALA A 22 11.11 -9.83 -0.04
CA ALA A 22 10.15 -8.79 0.33
C ALA A 22 10.86 -7.64 1.07
N THR A 23 10.48 -6.42 0.74
CA THR A 23 11.01 -5.21 1.37
C THR A 23 10.00 -4.55 2.30
N ASP A 24 8.71 -4.71 2.02
CA ASP A 24 7.64 -4.05 2.75
C ASP A 24 6.43 -4.98 2.94
N ILE A 25 5.73 -4.82 4.06
CA ILE A 25 4.42 -5.41 4.34
C ILE A 25 3.44 -4.28 4.64
N VAL A 26 2.30 -4.27 3.95
CA VAL A 26 1.19 -3.34 4.18
C VAL A 26 0.05 -4.08 4.87
N ILE A 27 -0.09 -3.87 6.18
CA ILE A 27 -1.18 -4.46 6.98
C ILE A 27 -2.49 -3.81 6.57
N SER A 28 -3.47 -4.58 6.13
CA SER A 28 -4.76 -4.10 5.58
C SER A 28 -5.94 -4.64 6.38
N SER A 29 -6.92 -3.80 6.75
CA SER A 29 -6.92 -2.35 6.59
C SER A 29 -7.60 -1.68 7.79
N ILE A 30 -7.23 -0.45 8.06
CA ILE A 30 -7.83 0.36 9.12
C ILE A 30 -9.09 1.06 8.61
N HIS A 31 -10.14 0.96 9.41
CA HIS A 31 -11.43 1.62 9.22
C HIS A 31 -11.85 2.35 10.50
N PHE A 32 -12.85 3.22 10.38
CA PHE A 32 -13.35 4.05 11.48
C PHE A 32 -14.85 3.85 11.68
N GLY A 33 -15.31 3.86 12.91
CA GLY A 33 -16.73 3.78 13.23
C GLY A 33 -16.98 3.78 14.75
N GLU A 34 -18.16 4.20 15.18
CA GLU A 34 -18.61 4.13 16.58
C GLU A 34 -17.63 4.71 17.62
N GLY A 35 -16.86 5.74 17.21
CA GLY A 35 -15.82 6.32 18.08
C GLY A 35 -14.60 5.45 18.28
N LYS A 36 -14.33 4.51 17.38
CA LYS A 36 -13.23 3.53 17.42
C LYS A 36 -12.53 3.41 16.08
N ILE A 37 -11.38 2.74 16.10
CA ILE A 37 -10.72 2.22 14.90
C ILE A 37 -10.83 0.70 14.87
N TYR A 38 -10.86 0.17 13.65
CA TYR A 38 -10.94 -1.26 13.39
C TYR A 38 -9.82 -1.67 12.44
N LEU A 39 -9.25 -2.84 12.68
CA LEU A 39 -8.45 -3.57 11.72
C LEU A 39 -9.33 -4.67 11.14
N ASN A 40 -9.75 -4.53 9.88
CA ASN A 40 -10.90 -5.25 9.33
C ASN A 40 -12.13 -5.04 10.25
N ASP A 41 -12.66 -6.10 10.82
CA ASP A 41 -13.91 -6.08 11.61
C ASP A 41 -13.70 -5.96 13.13
N ASN A 42 -12.47 -5.82 13.63
CA ASN A 42 -12.18 -5.82 15.05
C ASN A 42 -11.22 -4.70 15.46
N GLU A 43 -11.35 -4.24 16.71
CA GLU A 43 -10.39 -3.30 17.26
C GLU A 43 -8.97 -3.87 17.20
N PRO A 44 -7.93 -3.07 16.86
CA PRO A 44 -6.55 -3.55 16.74
C PRO A 44 -5.97 -4.17 18.01
N THR A 45 -6.63 -3.94 19.17
CA THR A 45 -6.28 -4.53 20.46
C THR A 45 -6.87 -5.92 20.69
N ASN A 46 -7.72 -6.40 19.78
CA ASN A 46 -8.32 -7.74 19.89
C ASN A 46 -7.21 -8.81 19.90
N GLU A 47 -7.32 -9.80 20.78
CA GLU A 47 -6.34 -10.87 20.99
C GLU A 47 -6.05 -11.69 19.73
N LYS A 48 -7.00 -11.77 18.78
CA LYS A 48 -6.80 -12.45 17.50
C LYS A 48 -5.63 -11.86 16.69
N PHE A 49 -5.25 -10.61 16.92
CA PHE A 49 -4.14 -9.94 16.26
C PHE A 49 -2.80 -10.07 16.99
N ASN A 50 -2.73 -10.78 18.13
CA ASN A 50 -1.49 -10.89 18.90
C ASN A 50 -0.35 -11.54 18.08
N THR A 51 -0.67 -12.52 17.23
CA THR A 51 0.32 -13.15 16.34
C THR A 51 0.78 -12.17 15.27
N LEU A 52 -0.16 -11.46 14.61
CA LEU A 52 0.14 -10.43 13.61
C LEU A 52 1.14 -9.40 14.16
N TRP A 53 0.87 -8.87 15.35
CA TRP A 53 1.74 -7.83 15.94
C TRP A 53 3.15 -8.36 16.26
N LYS A 54 3.26 -9.58 16.78
CA LYS A 54 4.57 -10.21 17.06
C LYS A 54 5.35 -10.49 15.78
N GLU A 55 4.69 -10.98 14.73
CA GLU A 55 5.32 -11.31 13.46
C GLU A 55 5.80 -10.06 12.73
N THR A 56 4.98 -9.02 12.66
CA THR A 56 5.34 -7.77 11.99
C THR A 56 6.45 -7.01 12.73
N GLU A 57 6.43 -7.00 14.07
CA GLU A 57 7.54 -6.44 14.87
C GLU A 57 8.85 -7.18 14.58
N MET A 58 8.82 -8.52 14.57
CA MET A 58 10.00 -9.33 14.28
C MET A 58 10.51 -9.11 12.84
N LEU A 59 9.62 -9.03 11.85
CA LEU A 59 10.00 -8.77 10.46
C LEU A 59 10.61 -7.36 10.31
N SER A 60 10.09 -6.38 11.04
CA SER A 60 10.68 -5.03 11.06
C SER A 60 12.11 -5.05 11.65
N MET A 61 12.35 -5.80 12.71
CA MET A 61 13.71 -5.98 13.26
C MET A 61 14.67 -6.65 12.27
N ASN A 62 14.14 -7.39 11.30
CA ASN A 62 14.90 -8.03 10.23
C ASN A 62 14.98 -7.18 8.93
N GLY A 63 14.59 -5.91 9.00
CA GLY A 63 14.75 -4.95 7.91
C GLY A 63 13.61 -4.91 6.89
N ILE A 64 12.44 -5.51 7.21
CA ILE A 64 11.23 -5.34 6.41
C ILE A 64 10.47 -4.13 6.93
N GLU A 65 10.15 -3.18 6.05
CA GLU A 65 9.32 -2.01 6.38
C GLU A 65 7.86 -2.42 6.58
N ILE A 66 7.27 -1.96 7.68
CA ILE A 66 5.87 -2.24 7.98
C ILE A 66 5.06 -0.96 7.84
N ALA A 67 4.04 -1.00 7.00
CA ALA A 67 3.05 0.06 6.86
C ALA A 67 1.65 -0.46 7.20
N CYS A 68 0.72 0.47 7.42
CA CYS A 68 -0.68 0.17 7.65
C CYS A 68 -1.54 0.84 6.59
N MET A 69 -2.43 0.11 5.94
CA MET A 69 -3.39 0.66 4.99
C MET A 69 -4.59 1.27 5.73
N VAL A 70 -5.02 2.43 5.28
CA VAL A 70 -6.28 3.07 5.69
C VAL A 70 -7.21 3.12 4.48
N GLY A 71 -8.42 2.62 4.62
CA GLY A 71 -9.40 2.60 3.54
C GLY A 71 -9.48 1.27 2.81
N GLY A 72 -9.57 1.33 1.49
CA GLY A 72 -9.93 0.21 0.63
C GLY A 72 -11.43 -0.03 0.57
N ALA A 73 -11.84 -1.18 0.03
CA ALA A 73 -13.25 -1.56 -0.09
C ALA A 73 -13.96 -1.51 1.28
N GLY A 74 -15.08 -0.84 1.36
CA GLY A 74 -15.84 -0.64 2.61
C GLY A 74 -15.71 0.76 3.19
N GLY A 75 -14.78 1.55 2.66
CA GLY A 75 -14.61 2.96 3.02
C GLY A 75 -14.00 3.18 4.42
N ALA A 76 -13.40 4.34 4.61
CA ALA A 76 -12.88 4.79 5.90
C ALA A 76 -12.95 6.32 6.02
N PHE A 77 -12.85 7.02 4.89
CA PHE A 77 -12.59 8.46 4.86
C PHE A 77 -13.82 9.28 5.20
N THR A 78 -15.01 8.87 4.74
CA THR A 78 -16.26 9.51 5.14
C THR A 78 -16.41 9.50 6.66
N LYS A 79 -16.05 8.40 7.32
CA LYS A 79 -16.07 8.33 8.79
C LYS A 79 -14.94 9.13 9.42
N LEU A 80 -13.71 8.99 8.93
CA LEU A 80 -12.56 9.75 9.40
C LEU A 80 -12.85 11.26 9.43
N PHE A 81 -13.38 11.79 8.32
CA PHE A 81 -13.65 13.23 8.20
C PHE A 81 -14.97 13.69 8.83
N SER A 82 -15.86 12.77 9.23
CA SER A 82 -17.06 13.14 10.00
C SER A 82 -16.75 13.68 11.40
N ASP A 83 -15.63 13.23 12.00
CA ASP A 83 -15.06 13.77 13.25
C ASP A 83 -13.54 13.56 13.21
N TYR A 84 -12.88 14.39 12.43
CA TYR A 84 -11.47 14.21 12.09
C TYR A 84 -10.56 14.22 13.32
N GLU A 85 -10.77 15.14 14.24
CA GLU A 85 -9.91 15.27 15.43
C GLU A 85 -9.96 14.02 16.31
N MET A 86 -11.14 13.45 16.47
CA MET A 86 -11.33 12.22 17.24
C MET A 86 -10.70 11.01 16.52
N TYR A 87 -11.10 10.76 15.28
CA TYR A 87 -10.66 9.55 14.56
C TYR A 87 -9.19 9.59 14.18
N TYR A 88 -8.68 10.74 13.77
CA TYR A 88 -7.25 10.90 13.51
C TYR A 88 -6.44 10.76 14.81
N GLY A 89 -6.96 11.28 15.94
CA GLY A 89 -6.36 11.07 17.26
C GLY A 89 -6.21 9.59 17.61
N LEU A 90 -7.28 8.81 17.46
CA LEU A 90 -7.26 7.36 17.70
C LEU A 90 -6.27 6.63 16.76
N PHE A 91 -6.24 7.01 15.48
CA PHE A 91 -5.31 6.44 14.52
C PHE A 91 -3.84 6.75 14.89
N LYS A 92 -3.56 7.98 15.27
CA LYS A 92 -2.25 8.42 15.73
C LYS A 92 -1.82 7.65 16.99
N GLU A 93 -2.69 7.49 17.99
CA GLU A 93 -2.44 6.70 19.19
C GLU A 93 -2.13 5.24 18.85
N PHE A 94 -2.87 4.65 17.91
CA PHE A 94 -2.61 3.30 17.42
C PHE A 94 -1.21 3.20 16.83
N LEU A 95 -0.82 4.08 15.91
CA LEU A 95 0.51 4.07 15.29
C LEU A 95 1.63 4.28 16.33
N VAL A 96 1.46 5.20 17.28
CA VAL A 96 2.41 5.44 18.37
C VAL A 96 2.56 4.18 19.26
N SER A 97 1.49 3.42 19.47
CA SER A 97 1.53 2.17 20.26
C SER A 97 2.30 1.04 19.58
N LYS A 98 2.60 1.17 18.27
CA LYS A 98 3.28 0.17 17.45
C LYS A 98 4.43 0.81 16.65
N PRO A 99 5.53 1.18 17.33
CA PRO A 99 6.60 1.99 16.73
C PRO A 99 7.36 1.30 15.59
N TRP A 100 7.15 0.02 15.37
CA TRP A 100 7.67 -0.70 14.20
C TRP A 100 6.82 -0.48 12.92
N ILE A 101 5.59 0.07 13.03
CA ILE A 101 4.83 0.53 11.86
C ILE A 101 5.39 1.89 11.48
N ARG A 102 6.06 1.95 10.35
CA ARG A 102 6.81 3.12 9.89
C ARG A 102 6.25 3.74 8.62
N GLY A 103 5.01 3.41 8.28
CA GLY A 103 4.35 3.97 7.12
C GLY A 103 2.85 3.81 7.14
N VAL A 104 2.21 4.61 6.30
CA VAL A 104 0.79 4.52 5.99
C VAL A 104 0.59 4.42 4.49
N ASN A 105 -0.35 3.58 4.09
CA ASN A 105 -0.86 3.51 2.73
C ASN A 105 -2.30 4.03 2.72
N ILE A 106 -2.57 5.09 1.97
CA ILE A 106 -3.88 5.75 1.89
C ILE A 106 -4.59 5.23 0.65
N ASP A 107 -5.59 4.35 0.85
CA ASP A 107 -6.35 3.71 -0.21
C ASP A 107 -7.77 4.26 -0.29
N VAL A 108 -7.96 5.25 -1.18
CA VAL A 108 -9.19 6.03 -1.27
C VAL A 108 -10.12 5.43 -2.30
N GLU A 109 -11.11 4.64 -1.84
CA GLU A 109 -12.10 3.95 -2.68
C GLU A 109 -13.54 4.46 -2.48
N GLU A 110 -13.69 5.65 -1.93
CA GLU A 110 -14.96 6.36 -1.75
C GLU A 110 -14.79 7.86 -2.02
N GLU A 111 -15.84 8.53 -2.44
CA GLU A 111 -15.79 9.98 -2.68
C GLU A 111 -15.37 10.74 -1.43
N VAL A 112 -14.33 11.57 -1.58
CA VAL A 112 -13.78 12.42 -0.52
C VAL A 112 -13.17 13.68 -1.11
N SER A 113 -13.21 14.78 -0.36
CA SER A 113 -12.57 16.02 -0.76
C SER A 113 -11.04 15.85 -0.90
N ILE A 114 -10.46 16.31 -2.00
CA ILE A 114 -9.01 16.36 -2.17
C ILE A 114 -8.33 17.18 -1.06
N ASP A 115 -9.00 18.21 -0.53
CA ASP A 115 -8.46 19.05 0.54
C ASP A 115 -8.43 18.31 1.88
N ASP A 116 -9.37 17.41 2.12
CA ASP A 116 -9.36 16.51 3.28
C ASP A 116 -8.19 15.52 3.18
N ILE A 117 -7.95 14.93 2.01
CA ILE A 117 -6.78 14.06 1.79
C ILE A 117 -5.47 14.82 1.96
N LYS A 118 -5.37 16.04 1.43
CA LYS A 118 -4.20 16.91 1.66
C LYS A 118 -3.98 17.19 3.15
N LYS A 119 -5.06 17.49 3.89
CA LYS A 119 -5.00 17.69 5.34
C LYS A 119 -4.44 16.46 6.03
N LEU A 120 -4.96 15.26 5.71
CA LEU A 120 -4.49 13.99 6.29
C LEU A 120 -2.99 13.76 6.02
N ILE A 121 -2.54 13.91 4.77
CA ILE A 121 -1.13 13.76 4.38
C ILE A 121 -0.24 14.72 5.17
N LYS A 122 -0.63 15.98 5.26
CA LYS A 122 0.10 17.02 5.99
C LYS A 122 0.20 16.71 7.49
N ASP A 123 -0.92 16.28 8.10
CA ASP A 123 -0.96 15.98 9.53
C ASP A 123 -0.13 14.73 9.87
N ILE A 124 -0.18 13.68 9.03
CA ILE A 124 0.70 12.51 9.17
C ILE A 124 2.18 12.92 9.09
N ARG A 125 2.57 13.68 8.07
CA ARG A 125 3.97 14.12 7.90
C ARG A 125 4.43 14.98 9.09
N LYS A 126 3.58 15.86 9.57
CA LYS A 126 3.84 16.69 10.74
C LYS A 126 4.06 15.87 12.01
N ASP A 127 3.25 14.83 12.22
CA ASP A 127 3.24 14.07 13.48
C ASP A 127 4.31 12.97 13.52
N PHE A 128 4.68 12.40 12.37
CA PHE A 128 5.59 11.25 12.29
C PHE A 128 6.95 11.58 11.62
N GLY A 129 7.10 12.74 10.99
CA GLY A 129 8.36 13.20 10.40
C GLY A 129 8.65 12.64 9.01
N GLU A 130 9.84 13.01 8.48
CA GLU A 130 10.24 12.69 7.09
C GLU A 130 10.56 11.20 6.88
N ASP A 131 11.00 10.50 7.92
CA ASP A 131 11.35 9.07 7.85
C ASP A 131 10.11 8.14 7.88
N PHE A 132 8.91 8.69 8.03
CA PHE A 132 7.67 7.92 8.04
C PHE A 132 7.09 7.87 6.63
N THR A 133 6.96 6.69 6.05
CA THR A 133 6.49 6.52 4.67
C THR A 133 5.01 6.86 4.51
N ILE A 134 4.69 7.70 3.53
CA ILE A 134 3.31 7.97 3.09
C ILE A 134 3.18 7.49 1.65
N SER A 135 2.35 6.49 1.42
CA SER A 135 2.01 6.00 0.08
C SER A 135 0.51 6.09 -0.17
N MET A 136 0.11 6.05 -1.44
CA MET A 136 -1.30 5.99 -1.83
C MET A 136 -1.52 4.86 -2.82
N ALA A 137 -2.76 4.34 -2.91
CA ALA A 137 -3.09 3.20 -3.76
C ALA A 137 -4.12 3.55 -4.86
N PRO A 138 -3.78 4.40 -5.85
CA PRO A 138 -4.67 4.73 -6.96
C PRO A 138 -4.91 3.55 -7.91
N VAL A 139 -6.06 3.51 -8.58
CA VAL A 139 -6.30 2.62 -9.72
C VAL A 139 -5.47 3.09 -10.93
N SER A 140 -5.04 2.15 -11.80
CA SER A 140 -4.15 2.46 -12.92
C SER A 140 -4.73 3.51 -13.87
N SER A 141 -6.02 3.43 -14.19
CA SER A 141 -6.68 4.39 -15.08
C SER A 141 -6.55 5.85 -14.62
N ALA A 142 -6.59 6.10 -13.32
CA ALA A 142 -6.41 7.43 -12.75
C ALA A 142 -4.95 7.93 -12.77
N MET A 143 -4.01 7.02 -13.04
CA MET A 143 -2.59 7.34 -13.21
C MET A 143 -2.19 7.40 -14.69
N GLU A 144 -2.84 6.61 -15.55
CA GLU A 144 -2.62 6.61 -16.99
C GLU A 144 -3.18 7.87 -17.68
N GLU A 145 -4.26 8.41 -17.12
CA GLU A 145 -5.02 9.54 -17.69
C GLU A 145 -5.34 10.59 -16.61
N ASP A 146 -5.68 11.81 -17.03
CA ASP A 146 -6.06 12.90 -16.13
C ASP A 146 -7.55 12.83 -15.74
N ILE A 147 -7.98 11.64 -15.27
CA ILE A 147 -9.35 11.39 -14.80
C ILE A 147 -9.38 11.22 -13.27
N PRO A 148 -10.53 11.45 -12.63
CA PRO A 148 -10.68 11.15 -11.21
C PRO A 148 -10.47 9.65 -10.92
N GLY A 149 -9.78 9.35 -9.80
CA GLY A 149 -9.78 8.01 -9.23
C GLY A 149 -11.05 7.69 -8.46
N MET A 150 -11.07 6.57 -7.75
CA MET A 150 -12.23 6.12 -6.96
C MET A 150 -12.62 7.11 -5.86
N GLY A 151 -11.68 7.95 -5.40
CA GLY A 151 -11.91 9.03 -4.45
C GLY A 151 -12.62 10.26 -5.01
N GLY A 152 -12.95 10.28 -6.31
CA GLY A 152 -13.60 11.42 -6.97
C GLY A 152 -12.67 12.61 -7.26
N PHE A 153 -11.38 12.53 -6.93
CA PHE A 153 -10.39 13.55 -7.22
C PHE A 153 -9.32 13.05 -8.20
N ASN A 154 -8.64 14.00 -8.84
CA ASN A 154 -7.57 13.73 -9.80
C ASN A 154 -6.21 13.60 -9.09
N TYR A 155 -5.56 12.46 -9.23
CA TYR A 155 -4.26 12.17 -8.59
C TYR A 155 -3.13 13.06 -9.11
N LYS A 156 -3.17 13.48 -10.37
CA LYS A 156 -2.16 14.40 -10.93
C LYS A 156 -2.27 15.80 -10.31
N THR A 157 -3.51 16.25 -10.04
CA THR A 157 -3.75 17.49 -9.29
C THR A 157 -3.20 17.39 -7.87
N LEU A 158 -3.43 16.27 -7.20
CA LEU A 158 -2.86 16.01 -5.87
C LEU A 158 -1.33 16.00 -5.93
N PHE A 159 -0.73 15.22 -6.83
CA PHE A 159 0.72 15.09 -7.00
C PHE A 159 1.40 16.44 -7.28
N GLY A 160 0.76 17.32 -8.04
CA GLY A 160 1.24 18.68 -8.32
C GLY A 160 1.17 19.66 -7.13
N SER A 161 0.46 19.31 -6.06
CA SER A 161 0.30 20.17 -4.87
C SER A 161 1.51 20.08 -3.92
N ALA A 162 1.55 20.98 -2.93
CA ALA A 162 2.57 20.95 -1.88
C ALA A 162 2.48 19.66 -1.06
N GLU A 163 1.26 19.21 -0.74
CA GLU A 163 1.01 17.99 0.03
C GLU A 163 1.29 16.73 -0.79
N GLY A 164 1.06 16.76 -2.11
CA GLY A 164 1.41 15.65 -3.00
C GLY A 164 2.90 15.37 -3.06
N LYS A 165 3.75 16.36 -2.79
CA LYS A 165 5.21 16.19 -2.69
C LYS A 165 5.64 15.45 -1.42
N LEU A 166 4.76 15.36 -0.43
CA LEU A 166 4.97 14.60 0.81
C LEU A 166 4.68 13.12 0.63
N ILE A 167 4.10 12.71 -0.51
CA ILE A 167 3.85 11.31 -0.85
C ILE A 167 5.15 10.69 -1.35
N ASP A 168 5.55 9.60 -0.72
CA ASP A 168 6.79 8.91 -1.06
C ASP A 168 6.67 8.13 -2.36
N TYR A 169 5.56 7.40 -2.56
CA TYR A 169 5.27 6.66 -3.79
C TYR A 169 3.79 6.29 -3.90
N PHE A 170 3.41 5.82 -5.09
CA PHE A 170 2.06 5.33 -5.40
C PHE A 170 2.10 3.82 -5.65
N ASN A 171 1.31 3.06 -4.89
CA ASN A 171 1.01 1.65 -5.13
C ASN A 171 -0.12 1.59 -6.15
N CYS A 172 0.23 1.58 -7.43
CA CYS A 172 -0.74 1.65 -8.52
C CYS A 172 -1.45 0.31 -8.70
N GLN A 173 -2.76 0.27 -8.50
CA GLN A 173 -3.59 -0.93 -8.67
C GLN A 173 -3.77 -1.21 -10.17
N CYS A 174 -2.85 -2.01 -10.75
CA CYS A 174 -2.87 -2.39 -12.17
C CYS A 174 -3.55 -3.75 -12.38
N TYR A 175 -4.60 -4.00 -11.59
CA TYR A 175 -5.38 -5.21 -11.69
C TYR A 175 -5.97 -5.36 -13.10
N GLU A 176 -5.85 -6.56 -13.69
CA GLU A 176 -6.20 -6.86 -15.08
C GLU A 176 -5.40 -6.11 -16.17
N SER A 177 -4.54 -5.15 -15.78
CA SER A 177 -3.72 -4.34 -16.70
C SER A 177 -2.21 -4.39 -16.39
N PHE A 178 -1.74 -5.36 -15.60
CA PHE A 178 -0.34 -5.49 -15.17
C PHE A 178 0.59 -5.77 -16.36
N SER A 179 1.16 -4.71 -16.93
CA SER A 179 1.96 -4.79 -18.17
C SER A 179 2.93 -3.62 -18.30
N LEU A 180 3.95 -3.80 -19.16
CA LEU A 180 4.86 -2.73 -19.57
C LEU A 180 4.09 -1.56 -20.23
N GLU A 181 3.02 -1.83 -20.98
CA GLU A 181 2.23 -0.79 -21.64
C GLU A 181 1.55 0.13 -20.62
N THR A 182 0.91 -0.44 -19.60
CA THR A 182 0.30 0.32 -18.50
C THR A 182 1.34 1.16 -17.76
N TYR A 183 2.49 0.56 -17.41
CA TYR A 183 3.58 1.29 -16.77
C TYR A 183 4.03 2.48 -17.61
N LYS A 184 4.26 2.25 -18.92
CA LYS A 184 4.65 3.30 -19.86
C LYS A 184 3.64 4.45 -19.90
N LYS A 185 2.34 4.17 -19.96
CA LYS A 185 1.29 5.20 -19.96
C LYS A 185 1.34 6.05 -18.70
N ILE A 186 1.55 5.44 -17.52
CA ILE A 186 1.68 6.16 -16.25
C ILE A 186 2.89 7.11 -16.29
N ILE A 187 4.04 6.64 -16.78
CA ILE A 187 5.24 7.48 -16.89
C ILE A 187 5.06 8.59 -17.94
N ASP A 188 4.48 8.26 -19.10
CA ASP A 188 4.18 9.24 -20.16
C ASP A 188 3.18 10.31 -19.67
N ASN A 189 2.31 9.97 -18.71
CA ASN A 189 1.42 10.93 -18.03
C ASN A 189 2.15 11.86 -17.04
N GLY A 190 3.46 11.67 -16.82
CA GLY A 190 4.32 12.58 -16.07
C GLY A 190 4.59 12.19 -14.61
N TYR A 191 4.33 10.96 -14.23
CA TYR A 191 4.80 10.43 -12.94
C TYR A 191 6.24 9.91 -13.06
N PRO A 192 7.14 10.21 -12.10
CA PRO A 192 8.51 9.72 -12.15
C PRO A 192 8.59 8.22 -11.81
N GLU A 193 9.51 7.51 -12.44
CA GLU A 193 9.72 6.06 -12.28
C GLU A 193 9.89 5.63 -10.82
N ASP A 194 10.63 6.41 -10.05
CA ASP A 194 10.95 6.17 -8.64
C ASP A 194 9.77 6.38 -7.68
N LYS A 195 8.63 6.81 -8.21
CA LYS A 195 7.39 7.01 -7.44
C LYS A 195 6.31 5.96 -7.75
N ILE A 196 6.52 5.06 -8.72
CA ILE A 196 5.49 4.11 -9.14
C ILE A 196 5.87 2.68 -8.75
N VAL A 197 5.01 2.09 -7.93
CA VAL A 197 5.01 0.66 -7.59
C VAL A 197 3.83 0.01 -8.31
N MET A 198 4.11 -0.91 -9.23
CA MET A 198 3.10 -1.61 -10.01
C MET A 198 2.47 -2.74 -9.22
N GLY A 199 1.16 -2.76 -9.15
CA GLY A 199 0.38 -3.74 -8.40
C GLY A 199 -0.32 -4.77 -9.25
N MET A 200 -0.20 -6.03 -8.84
CA MET A 200 -1.01 -7.13 -9.35
C MET A 200 -1.96 -7.65 -8.27
N MET A 201 -3.02 -8.32 -8.69
CA MET A 201 -3.93 -9.02 -7.79
C MET A 201 -3.63 -10.52 -7.82
N SER A 202 -3.41 -11.11 -6.66
CA SER A 202 -3.37 -12.56 -6.49
C SER A 202 -4.61 -13.22 -7.11
N GLY A 203 -4.41 -14.36 -7.78
CA GLY A 203 -5.48 -15.07 -8.47
C GLY A 203 -5.66 -14.67 -9.95
N GLN A 204 -5.16 -13.52 -10.40
CA GLN A 204 -5.06 -13.20 -11.84
C GLN A 204 -3.95 -14.03 -12.50
N PHE A 205 -2.90 -14.31 -11.76
CA PHE A 205 -1.81 -15.20 -12.19
C PHE A 205 -1.84 -16.46 -11.34
N THR A 206 -1.84 -17.61 -11.99
CA THR A 206 -1.80 -18.94 -11.34
C THR A 206 -0.42 -19.61 -11.49
N ASP A 207 0.49 -18.96 -12.21
CA ASP A 207 1.83 -19.40 -12.55
C ASP A 207 2.81 -18.20 -12.50
N ASP A 208 3.99 -18.36 -13.04
CA ASP A 208 5.03 -17.34 -13.09
C ASP A 208 4.94 -16.37 -14.28
N SER A 209 3.82 -16.33 -14.99
CA SER A 209 3.64 -15.47 -16.17
C SER A 209 3.75 -13.96 -15.87
N PHE A 210 3.56 -13.54 -14.62
CA PHE A 210 3.80 -12.18 -14.19
C PHE A 210 5.28 -11.76 -14.24
N VAL A 211 6.21 -12.70 -14.29
CA VAL A 211 7.67 -12.44 -14.33
C VAL A 211 8.04 -11.69 -15.60
N LYS A 212 7.39 -12.02 -16.74
CA LYS A 212 7.69 -11.36 -18.01
C LYS A 212 7.42 -9.84 -17.96
N PRO A 213 6.22 -9.34 -17.61
CA PRO A 213 6.02 -7.89 -17.49
C PRO A 213 6.95 -7.23 -16.47
N VAL A 214 7.26 -7.89 -15.35
CA VAL A 214 8.25 -7.37 -14.38
C VAL A 214 9.62 -7.20 -15.03
N HIS A 215 10.13 -8.22 -15.74
CA HIS A 215 11.41 -8.17 -16.46
C HIS A 215 11.40 -7.05 -17.52
N ASP A 216 10.32 -6.95 -18.31
CA ASP A 216 10.19 -5.94 -19.35
C ASP A 216 10.23 -4.52 -18.74
N ILE A 217 9.52 -4.28 -17.62
CA ILE A 217 9.54 -2.98 -16.92
C ILE A 217 10.96 -2.69 -16.41
N LYS A 218 11.59 -3.61 -15.67
CA LYS A 218 12.93 -3.41 -15.12
C LYS A 218 14.00 -3.18 -16.19
N THR A 219 13.84 -3.78 -17.35
CA THR A 219 14.77 -3.61 -18.50
C THR A 219 14.62 -2.23 -19.13
N ASN A 220 13.39 -1.72 -19.27
CA ASN A 220 13.11 -0.45 -19.94
C ASN A 220 13.17 0.75 -19.00
N TYR A 221 12.95 0.55 -17.68
CA TYR A 221 12.86 1.57 -16.67
C TYR A 221 13.70 1.19 -15.44
N GLN A 222 14.98 1.56 -15.45
CA GLN A 222 15.92 1.20 -14.38
C GLN A 222 15.64 1.91 -13.05
N GLY A 223 14.87 2.99 -13.10
CA GLY A 223 14.38 3.73 -11.92
C GLY A 223 13.07 3.24 -11.34
N ALA A 224 12.48 2.17 -11.90
CA ALA A 224 11.19 1.65 -11.42
C ALA A 224 11.19 1.40 -9.90
N CYS A 225 10.24 2.03 -9.20
CA CYS A 225 10.16 1.99 -7.73
C CYS A 225 9.97 0.58 -7.21
N GLY A 226 9.06 -0.21 -7.82
CA GLY A 226 8.86 -1.58 -7.39
C GLY A 226 7.56 -2.22 -7.85
N PHE A 227 7.22 -3.30 -7.16
CA PHE A 227 6.03 -4.11 -7.43
C PHE A 227 5.34 -4.50 -6.14
N PHE A 228 4.01 -4.67 -6.18
CA PHE A 228 3.24 -5.21 -5.07
C PHE A 228 2.26 -6.29 -5.50
N ASP A 229 1.88 -7.14 -4.55
CA ASP A 229 0.85 -8.16 -4.70
C ASP A 229 -0.28 -7.94 -3.68
N TRP A 230 -1.50 -7.92 -4.15
CA TRP A 230 -2.71 -7.99 -3.37
C TRP A 230 -3.34 -9.38 -3.55
N GLU A 231 -3.25 -10.35 -2.60
CA GLU A 231 -2.61 -10.21 -1.31
C GLU A 231 -1.74 -11.46 -1.00
N TYR A 232 -0.97 -11.39 0.04
CA TYR A 232 0.01 -12.40 0.47
C TYR A 232 -0.52 -13.84 0.51
N LEU A 233 -1.76 -14.08 1.01
CA LEU A 233 -2.34 -15.43 1.14
C LEU A 233 -2.31 -16.22 -0.18
N ASP A 234 -2.62 -15.55 -1.27
CA ASP A 234 -2.80 -16.16 -2.58
C ASP A 234 -1.70 -15.78 -3.59
N ALA A 235 -0.56 -15.25 -3.11
CA ALA A 235 0.53 -14.82 -3.96
C ALA A 235 1.03 -15.95 -4.90
N PRO A 236 1.10 -15.70 -6.22
CA PRO A 236 1.55 -16.69 -7.18
C PRO A 236 3.07 -16.91 -7.13
N PRO A 237 3.63 -17.96 -7.72
CA PRO A 237 2.94 -19.06 -8.37
C PRO A 237 2.49 -20.15 -7.40
N ASN A 238 2.86 -20.05 -6.14
CA ASN A 238 2.69 -21.13 -5.17
C ASN A 238 2.02 -20.62 -3.88
N LYS A 239 0.70 -20.76 -3.77
CA LYS A 239 -0.06 -20.37 -2.58
C LYS A 239 0.40 -21.04 -1.27
N ALA A 240 1.07 -22.20 -1.36
CA ALA A 240 1.63 -22.88 -0.18
C ALA A 240 2.96 -22.24 0.28
N ASP A 241 3.61 -21.48 -0.57
CA ASP A 241 4.81 -20.70 -0.25
C ASP A 241 4.76 -19.32 -0.92
N PRO A 242 4.00 -18.36 -0.36
CA PRO A 242 3.88 -17.01 -0.92
C PRO A 242 5.22 -16.27 -1.10
N SER A 243 6.29 -16.67 -0.37
CA SER A 243 7.60 -16.04 -0.49
C SER A 243 8.25 -16.21 -1.86
N GLU A 244 7.83 -17.21 -2.64
CA GLU A 244 8.32 -17.45 -4.00
C GLU A 244 8.04 -16.26 -4.93
N TRP A 245 6.91 -15.58 -4.78
CA TRP A 245 6.59 -14.38 -5.57
C TRP A 245 7.68 -13.32 -5.43
N ALA A 246 8.04 -12.95 -4.21
CA ALA A 246 9.08 -11.94 -3.98
C ALA A 246 10.45 -12.36 -4.52
N GLU A 247 10.78 -13.66 -4.45
CA GLU A 247 12.02 -14.19 -5.04
C GLU A 247 12.03 -14.05 -6.55
N LEU A 248 10.90 -14.32 -7.22
CA LEU A 248 10.76 -14.19 -8.67
C LEU A 248 10.83 -12.72 -9.11
N ILE A 249 10.13 -11.81 -8.39
CA ILE A 249 10.25 -10.36 -8.64
C ILE A 249 11.70 -9.89 -8.53
N ARG A 250 12.43 -10.37 -7.52
CA ARG A 250 13.83 -9.98 -7.32
C ARG A 250 14.74 -10.46 -8.46
N LYS A 251 14.51 -11.67 -8.96
CA LYS A 251 15.32 -12.30 -10.02
C LYS A 251 15.01 -11.78 -11.43
N ALA A 252 13.75 -11.38 -11.70
CA ALA A 252 13.35 -10.80 -12.98
C ALA A 252 14.10 -9.51 -13.27
#